data_e5a231976586f68ec9c26ef1b8133776
#
_entry.id   e5a231976586f68ec9c26ef1b8133776
#
_cell.length_a   1.000
_cell.length_b   1.000
_cell.length_c   1.000
_cell.angle_alpha   90.00
_cell.angle_beta   90.00
_cell.angle_gamma   90.00
#
_symmetry.space_group_name_H-M   'P 1'
#
loop_
_entity.id
_entity.type
_entity.pdbx_description
1 polymer ?
#
loop_
_entity_poly.entity_id
_entity_poly.type
_entity_poly.pdbx_seq_one_letter_code
_entity_poly.pdbx_strand_id
1 'polypeptide(L)'
;MALWARDLDAVAAFYARWFGARVGERYENPRKGFASRFLEFSGGARLEVMTRVDVDSRGGAEQLGLAHIAIVVGDEAAVDALAACFAAEGIAILDGPRRTGDGYYECVVRDPEGNRVEIAAG
;
A
#
# COMPACT_ATOMS: atom_id res chain seq x y z
N MET A 1 -1.19 5.49 10.35
CA MET A 1 -0.07 5.79 9.43
C MET A 1 -0.54 6.77 8.37
N ALA A 2 0.36 7.58 7.82
CA ALA A 2 0.02 8.50 6.73
C ALA A 2 1.09 8.43 5.63
N LEU A 3 0.70 8.60 4.38
CA LEU A 3 1.60 8.66 3.23
C LEU A 3 1.20 9.76 2.25
N TRP A 4 2.16 10.28 1.52
CA TRP A 4 1.95 11.19 0.41
C TRP A 4 1.74 10.44 -0.90
N ALA A 5 0.83 10.93 -1.73
CA ALA A 5 0.57 10.42 -3.06
C ALA A 5 0.36 11.57 -4.05
N ARG A 6 0.80 11.39 -5.29
CA ARG A 6 0.44 12.32 -6.38
C ARG A 6 -1.00 12.11 -6.79
N ASP A 7 -1.40 10.86 -6.97
CA ASP A 7 -2.75 10.47 -7.32
C ASP A 7 -3.42 9.77 -6.12
N LEU A 8 -4.10 10.59 -5.31
CA LEU A 8 -4.83 10.17 -4.12
C LEU A 8 -5.83 9.05 -4.43
N ASP A 9 -6.58 9.19 -5.51
CA ASP A 9 -7.66 8.25 -5.84
C ASP A 9 -7.13 6.93 -6.39
N ALA A 10 -6.03 6.94 -7.16
CA ALA A 10 -5.39 5.72 -7.62
C ALA A 10 -4.82 4.89 -6.45
N VAL A 11 -4.19 5.54 -5.49
CA VAL A 11 -3.67 4.86 -4.29
C VAL A 11 -4.81 4.32 -3.44
N ALA A 12 -5.86 5.11 -3.21
CA ALA A 12 -7.04 4.65 -2.47
C ALA A 12 -7.70 3.44 -3.13
N ALA A 13 -7.87 3.47 -4.46
CA ALA A 13 -8.44 2.37 -5.23
C ALA A 13 -7.60 1.09 -5.15
N PHE A 14 -6.27 1.20 -5.15
CA PHE A 14 -5.37 0.07 -4.98
C PHE A 14 -5.60 -0.65 -3.66
N TYR A 15 -5.57 0.06 -2.54
CA TYR A 15 -5.77 -0.55 -1.22
C TYR A 15 -7.21 -1.06 -1.02
N ALA A 16 -8.21 -0.39 -1.59
CA ALA A 16 -9.59 -0.89 -1.56
C ALA A 16 -9.73 -2.20 -2.32
N ARG A 17 -9.19 -2.26 -3.54
CA ARG A 17 -9.30 -3.42 -4.42
C ARG A 17 -8.56 -4.64 -3.88
N TRP A 18 -7.30 -4.47 -3.51
CA TRP A 18 -6.42 -5.58 -3.19
C TRP A 18 -6.48 -6.02 -1.74
N PHE A 19 -6.84 -5.12 -0.84
CA PHE A 19 -6.83 -5.38 0.60
C PHE A 19 -8.17 -5.10 1.29
N GLY A 20 -9.22 -4.81 0.51
CA GLY A 20 -10.56 -4.60 1.05
C GLY A 20 -10.67 -3.36 1.95
N ALA A 21 -9.77 -2.39 1.81
CA ALA A 21 -9.84 -1.17 2.59
C ALA A 21 -11.11 -0.37 2.27
N ARG A 22 -11.81 0.08 3.29
CA ARG A 22 -12.95 0.99 3.15
C ARG A 22 -12.43 2.42 2.95
N VAL A 23 -12.76 3.00 1.81
CA VAL A 23 -12.32 4.36 1.45
C VAL A 23 -13.29 5.38 2.04
N GLY A 24 -12.76 6.27 2.87
CA GLY A 24 -13.49 7.39 3.44
C GLY A 24 -13.69 8.55 2.45
N GLU A 25 -14.48 9.54 2.88
CA GLU A 25 -14.75 10.73 2.10
C GLU A 25 -13.46 11.53 1.84
N ARG A 26 -13.44 12.24 0.71
CA ARG A 26 -12.35 13.15 0.38
C ARG A 26 -12.47 14.42 1.21
N TYR A 27 -11.43 14.72 1.97
CA TYR A 27 -11.25 16.03 2.59
C TYR A 27 -10.42 16.92 1.67
N GLU A 28 -10.78 18.17 1.56
CA GLU A 28 -10.02 19.16 0.77
C GLU A 28 -9.78 20.44 1.57
N ASN A 29 -8.58 20.97 1.41
CA ASN A 29 -8.22 22.32 1.86
C ASN A 29 -7.61 23.07 0.67
N PRO A 30 -8.43 23.79 -0.13
CA PRO A 30 -7.96 24.47 -1.34
C PRO A 30 -6.90 25.54 -1.08
N ARG A 31 -6.95 26.17 0.08
CA ARG A 31 -5.96 27.19 0.49
C ARG A 31 -4.55 26.64 0.56
N LYS A 32 -4.41 25.37 1.00
CA LYS A 32 -3.13 24.67 1.12
C LYS A 32 -2.82 23.80 -0.09
N GLY A 33 -3.73 23.71 -1.07
CA GLY A 33 -3.61 22.74 -2.17
C GLY A 33 -3.53 21.31 -1.67
N PHE A 34 -4.26 21.00 -0.58
CA PHE A 34 -4.18 19.73 0.14
C PHE A 34 -5.50 18.96 0.00
N ALA A 35 -5.39 17.65 -0.13
CA ALA A 35 -6.52 16.73 0.01
C ALA A 35 -6.08 15.43 0.69
N SER A 36 -7.01 14.74 1.32
CA SER A 36 -6.77 13.42 1.91
C SER A 36 -8.00 12.51 1.89
N ARG A 37 -7.73 11.21 2.04
CA ARG A 37 -8.73 10.17 2.35
C ARG A 37 -8.18 9.26 3.44
N PHE A 38 -9.05 8.83 4.34
CA PHE A 38 -8.73 7.74 5.24
C PHE A 38 -9.17 6.41 4.65
N LEU A 39 -8.29 5.43 4.71
CA LEU A 39 -8.55 4.04 4.34
C LEU A 39 -8.59 3.24 5.63
N GLU A 40 -9.66 2.47 5.84
CA GLU A 40 -9.84 1.65 7.03
C GLU A 40 -9.81 0.17 6.66
N PHE A 41 -8.92 -0.57 7.30
CA PHE A 41 -8.78 -2.01 7.12
C PHE A 41 -9.62 -2.79 8.13
N SER A 42 -9.96 -4.04 7.80
CA SER A 42 -10.81 -4.89 8.65
C SER A 42 -10.28 -5.09 10.07
N GLY A 43 -8.96 -5.02 10.27
CA GLY A 43 -8.32 -5.08 11.58
C GLY A 43 -8.39 -3.78 12.40
N GLY A 44 -9.07 -2.75 11.89
CA GLY A 44 -9.20 -1.44 12.56
C GLY A 44 -8.03 -0.49 12.31
N ALA A 45 -6.99 -0.91 11.61
CA ALA A 45 -5.89 -0.01 11.22
C ALA A 45 -6.38 1.00 10.17
N ARG A 46 -5.84 2.21 10.22
CA ARG A 46 -6.17 3.27 9.28
C ARG A 46 -4.91 3.80 8.60
N LEU A 47 -5.03 4.04 7.30
CA LEU A 47 -4.03 4.70 6.47
C LEU A 47 -4.62 6.02 5.95
N GLU A 48 -4.01 7.15 6.28
CA GLU A 48 -4.34 8.43 5.65
C GLU A 48 -3.49 8.57 4.38
N VAL A 49 -4.14 8.68 3.24
CA VAL A 49 -3.49 9.01 1.97
C VAL A 49 -3.70 10.50 1.72
N MET A 50 -2.61 11.21 1.51
CA MET A 50 -2.61 12.66 1.37
C MET A 50 -1.97 13.08 0.05
N THR A 51 -2.46 14.19 -0.50
CA THR A 51 -1.80 14.88 -1.61
C THR A 51 -1.68 16.37 -1.31
N ARG A 52 -0.61 17.00 -1.79
CA ARG A 52 -0.41 18.45 -1.70
C ARG A 52 0.43 18.90 -2.88
N VAL A 53 0.11 20.08 -3.43
CA VAL A 53 0.69 20.57 -4.68
C VAL A 53 2.21 20.75 -4.67
N ASP A 54 2.82 20.92 -3.50
CA ASP A 54 4.27 21.07 -3.32
C ASP A 54 5.00 19.76 -2.96
N VAL A 55 4.26 18.66 -2.87
CA VAL A 55 4.81 17.32 -2.58
C VAL A 55 4.73 16.49 -3.85
N ASP A 56 5.75 16.57 -4.69
CA ASP A 56 5.75 15.98 -6.04
C ASP A 56 6.99 15.15 -6.37
N SER A 57 7.94 15.05 -5.46
CA SER A 57 9.17 14.29 -5.65
C SER A 57 9.33 13.17 -4.62
N ARG A 58 9.96 12.10 -5.05
CA ARG A 58 10.28 10.93 -4.23
C ARG A 58 11.78 10.87 -3.97
N GLY A 59 12.14 10.54 -2.76
CA GLY A 59 13.52 10.20 -2.40
C GLY A 59 13.99 8.88 -3.01
N GLY A 60 15.21 8.48 -2.74
CA GLY A 60 15.77 7.20 -3.17
C GLY A 60 14.99 6.00 -2.64
N ALA A 61 15.19 4.84 -3.26
CA ALA A 61 14.53 3.60 -2.86
C ALA A 61 14.95 3.12 -1.47
N GLU A 62 16.23 3.35 -1.12
CA GLU A 62 16.79 2.98 0.18
C GLU A 62 17.27 4.26 0.88
N GLN A 63 16.47 4.73 1.84
CA GLN A 63 16.77 5.91 2.64
C GLN A 63 16.20 5.77 4.05
N LEU A 64 16.65 6.62 4.96
CA LEU A 64 16.08 6.67 6.31
C LEU A 64 14.60 7.01 6.25
N GLY A 65 13.80 6.35 7.10
CA GLY A 65 12.35 6.49 7.17
C GLY A 65 11.63 5.15 7.00
N LEU A 66 10.40 5.20 6.55
CA LEU A 66 9.61 3.99 6.32
C LEU A 66 10.13 3.22 5.11
N ALA A 67 10.37 1.91 5.29
CA ALA A 67 10.83 1.02 4.23
C ALA A 67 9.67 0.42 3.43
N HIS A 68 8.62 -0.02 4.14
CA HIS A 68 7.45 -0.67 3.56
C HIS A 68 6.22 -0.55 4.47
N ILE A 69 5.08 -0.97 3.93
CA ILE A 69 3.85 -1.24 4.68
C ILE A 69 3.63 -2.74 4.61
N ALA A 70 3.46 -3.42 5.75
CA ALA A 70 3.12 -4.84 5.78
C ALA A 70 1.63 -5.03 6.05
N ILE A 71 0.97 -5.90 5.27
CA ILE A 71 -0.45 -6.22 5.40
C ILE A 71 -0.60 -7.74 5.50
N VAL A 72 -1.16 -8.19 6.61
CA VAL A 72 -1.51 -9.61 6.80
C VAL A 72 -2.81 -9.90 6.05
N VAL A 73 -2.77 -10.87 5.14
CA VAL A 73 -3.90 -11.19 4.26
C VAL A 73 -4.58 -12.53 4.59
N GLY A 74 -4.01 -13.29 5.51
CA GLY A 74 -4.50 -14.61 5.90
C GLY A 74 -3.35 -15.59 6.05
N ASP A 75 -3.54 -16.82 5.59
CA ASP A 75 -2.51 -17.87 5.59
C ASP A 75 -1.58 -17.80 4.37
N GLU A 76 -0.64 -18.73 4.26
CA GLU A 76 0.29 -18.82 3.12
C GLU A 76 -0.43 -18.98 1.79
N ALA A 77 -1.54 -19.75 1.76
CA ALA A 77 -2.33 -19.93 0.55
C ALA A 77 -2.98 -18.62 0.08
N ALA A 78 -3.38 -17.74 1.02
CA ALA A 78 -3.89 -16.42 0.70
C ALA A 78 -2.82 -15.51 0.09
N VAL A 79 -1.59 -15.59 0.59
CA VAL A 79 -0.43 -14.88 0.00
C VAL A 79 -0.17 -15.35 -1.43
N ASP A 80 -0.12 -16.66 -1.66
CA ASP A 80 0.09 -17.24 -2.99
C ASP A 80 -1.01 -16.86 -3.98
N ALA A 81 -2.28 -16.93 -3.55
CA ALA A 81 -3.42 -16.58 -4.37
C ALA A 81 -3.38 -15.10 -4.77
N LEU A 82 -3.07 -14.21 -3.83
CA LEU A 82 -2.98 -12.79 -4.11
C LEU A 82 -1.79 -12.45 -5.01
N ALA A 83 -0.64 -13.09 -4.81
CA ALA A 83 0.52 -12.96 -5.69
C ALA A 83 0.19 -13.38 -7.14
N ALA A 84 -0.53 -14.48 -7.32
CA ALA A 84 -0.99 -14.92 -8.63
C ALA A 84 -1.94 -13.90 -9.30
N CYS A 85 -2.85 -13.30 -8.53
CA CYS A 85 -3.73 -12.24 -9.03
C CYS A 85 -2.94 -10.99 -9.46
N PHE A 86 -1.96 -10.56 -8.68
CA PHE A 86 -1.08 -9.43 -9.06
C PHE A 86 -0.35 -9.72 -10.37
N ALA A 87 0.25 -10.89 -10.49
CA ALA A 87 0.97 -11.30 -11.70
C ALA A 87 0.04 -11.34 -12.93
N ALA A 88 -1.18 -11.87 -12.78
CA ALA A 88 -2.17 -11.93 -13.85
C ALA A 88 -2.60 -10.54 -14.34
N GLU A 89 -2.55 -9.53 -13.50
CA GLU A 89 -2.86 -8.15 -13.85
C GLU A 89 -1.63 -7.31 -14.24
N GLY A 90 -0.47 -7.93 -14.38
CA GLY A 90 0.75 -7.25 -14.78
C GLY A 90 1.40 -6.41 -13.68
N ILE A 91 1.02 -6.60 -12.42
CA ILE A 91 1.67 -5.97 -11.27
C ILE A 91 2.90 -6.79 -10.92
N ALA A 92 4.06 -6.16 -10.95
CA ALA A 92 5.33 -6.84 -10.69
C ALA A 92 5.44 -7.32 -9.23
N ILE A 93 5.81 -8.59 -9.06
CA ILE A 93 6.23 -9.13 -7.78
C ILE A 93 7.73 -8.83 -7.64
N LEU A 94 8.08 -8.02 -6.65
CA LEU A 94 9.47 -7.61 -6.41
C LEU A 94 10.28 -8.70 -5.71
N ASP A 95 9.61 -9.46 -4.83
CA ASP A 95 10.21 -10.55 -4.06
C ASP A 95 9.12 -11.55 -3.63
N GLY A 96 9.47 -12.82 -3.56
CA GLY A 96 8.56 -13.89 -3.11
C GLY A 96 7.49 -14.32 -4.13
N PRO A 97 6.44 -15.05 -3.68
CA PRO A 97 6.23 -15.54 -2.32
C PRO A 97 7.36 -16.46 -1.82
N ARG A 98 7.78 -16.26 -0.59
CA ARG A 98 8.81 -17.09 0.04
C ARG A 98 8.77 -16.99 1.56
N ARG A 99 9.41 -17.92 2.23
CA ARG A 99 9.69 -17.82 3.66
C ARG A 99 10.97 -17.03 3.87
N THR A 100 10.90 -16.01 4.71
CA THR A 100 12.04 -15.18 5.09
C THR A 100 12.88 -15.84 6.17
N GLY A 101 14.09 -15.33 6.40
CA GLY A 101 15.01 -15.87 7.41
C GLY A 101 14.49 -15.76 8.84
N ASP A 102 13.60 -14.84 9.12
CA ASP A 102 12.91 -14.65 10.41
C ASP A 102 11.56 -15.39 10.49
N GLY A 103 11.21 -16.17 9.46
CA GLY A 103 10.11 -17.14 9.47
C GLY A 103 8.79 -16.64 8.90
N TYR A 104 8.69 -15.40 8.43
CA TYR A 104 7.49 -14.92 7.76
C TYR A 104 7.35 -15.51 6.36
N TYR A 105 6.11 -15.75 5.94
CA TYR A 105 5.81 -16.10 4.56
C TYR A 105 5.17 -14.89 3.87
N GLU A 106 5.83 -14.38 2.84
CA GLU A 106 5.45 -13.10 2.26
C GLU A 106 5.84 -12.94 0.80
N CYS A 107 5.22 -11.96 0.14
CA CYS A 107 5.69 -11.39 -1.12
C CYS A 107 5.64 -9.87 -1.06
N VAL A 108 6.34 -9.21 -1.99
CA VAL A 108 6.45 -7.76 -2.05
C VAL A 108 6.00 -7.24 -3.40
N VAL A 109 5.14 -6.22 -3.38
CA VAL A 109 4.71 -5.46 -4.56
C VAL A 109 4.92 -3.96 -4.33
N ARG A 110 4.59 -3.14 -5.32
CA ARG A 110 4.49 -1.68 -5.17
C ARG A 110 3.06 -1.22 -5.30
N ASP A 111 2.68 -0.23 -4.49
CA ASP A 111 1.46 0.53 -4.72
C ASP A 111 1.63 1.49 -5.92
N PRO A 112 0.56 2.17 -6.38
CA PRO A 112 0.65 3.08 -7.54
C PRO A 112 1.62 4.25 -7.36
N GLU A 113 1.95 4.62 -6.11
CA GLU A 113 2.93 5.68 -5.84
C GLU A 113 4.37 5.12 -5.70
N GLY A 114 4.53 3.81 -5.79
CA GLY A 114 5.84 3.13 -5.72
C GLY A 114 6.27 2.75 -4.30
N ASN A 115 5.40 2.84 -3.31
CA ASN A 115 5.70 2.33 -1.97
C ASN A 115 5.75 0.81 -1.96
N ARG A 116 6.71 0.23 -1.25
CA ARG A 116 6.74 -1.22 -1.03
C ARG A 116 5.61 -1.64 -0.12
N VAL A 117 4.89 -2.68 -0.53
CA VAL A 117 3.84 -3.34 0.24
C VAL A 117 4.20 -4.80 0.40
N GLU A 118 4.46 -5.22 1.62
CA GLU A 118 4.61 -6.64 1.96
C GLU A 118 3.25 -7.24 2.20
N ILE A 119 3.03 -8.39 1.60
CA ILE A 119 1.80 -9.19 1.72
C ILE A 119 2.20 -10.41 2.51
N ALA A 120 1.78 -10.49 3.76
CA ALA A 120 2.27 -11.47 4.70
C ALA A 120 1.18 -12.45 5.16
N ALA A 121 1.60 -13.68 5.48
CA ALA A 121 0.80 -14.63 6.23
C ALA A 121 0.86 -14.30 7.73
N GLY A 122 -0.26 -14.49 8.43
CA GLY A 122 -0.38 -14.28 9.88
C GLY A 122 -0.94 -15.49 10.60
#